data_edf603f195dba38d00008d99da90168b
#
_entry.id   edf603f195dba38d00008d99da90168b
#
_cell.length_a   1.000
_cell.length_b   1.000
_cell.length_c   1.000
_cell.angle_alpha   90.00
_cell.angle_beta   90.00
_cell.angle_gamma   90.00
#
_symmetry.space_group_name_H-M   'P 1'
#
loop_
_entity.id
_entity.type
_entity.pdbx_description
1 polymer ?
#
loop_
_entity_poly.entity_id
_entity_poly.type
_entity_poly.pdbx_seq_one_letter_code
_entity_poly.pdbx_strand_id
1 'polypeptide(L)'
;MDVHAPTSAYTPSLASKRLIAAHGDREGATVGLMEVSEEAVQRYGIVAMDGDCIVDMVEKPSVSEAPSRLALCGRYVFPHNTKEALETCSYEEHGDLQSIALQKRWMDQGHLHGAVLDNTQWYDSGSPETWLQAQVDHALRRPDLGPAFAHWLEQRLNDYR
;
A
#
# COMPACT_ATOMS: atom_id res chain seq x y z
N MET A 1 6.97 -13.11 -31.92
CA MET A 1 6.31 -13.15 -30.61
C MET A 1 5.83 -11.74 -30.34
N ASP A 2 4.54 -11.51 -30.45
CA ASP A 2 3.97 -10.19 -30.16
C ASP A 2 4.06 -9.95 -28.66
N VAL A 3 4.95 -9.06 -28.27
CA VAL A 3 5.01 -8.54 -26.90
C VAL A 3 3.76 -7.70 -26.72
N HIS A 4 2.75 -8.26 -26.08
CA HIS A 4 1.56 -7.52 -25.72
C HIS A 4 1.99 -6.36 -24.80
N ALA A 5 1.91 -5.14 -25.34
CA ALA A 5 2.03 -3.94 -24.52
C ALA A 5 1.01 -4.04 -23.37
N PRO A 6 1.39 -3.70 -22.13
CA PRO A 6 0.45 -3.71 -21.01
C PRO A 6 -0.72 -2.79 -21.35
N THR A 7 -1.91 -3.35 -21.41
CA THR A 7 -3.15 -2.72 -21.90
C THR A 7 -3.77 -1.70 -20.91
N SER A 8 -3.08 -1.34 -19.84
CA SER A 8 -3.55 -0.26 -18.95
C SER A 8 -2.71 0.99 -19.18
N ALA A 9 -3.34 2.05 -19.64
CA ALA A 9 -2.73 3.37 -19.71
C ALA A 9 -2.17 3.75 -18.33
N TYR A 10 -0.87 4.03 -18.25
CA TYR A 10 -0.23 4.50 -17.01
C TYR A 10 -0.91 5.79 -16.55
N THR A 11 -1.57 5.73 -15.41
CA THR A 11 -2.17 6.89 -14.75
C THR A 11 -1.30 7.27 -13.54
N PRO A 12 -0.52 8.36 -13.63
CA PRO A 12 0.33 8.76 -12.52
C PRO A 12 -0.47 8.99 -11.24
N SER A 13 0.07 8.52 -10.11
CA SER A 13 -0.51 8.73 -8.78
C SER A 13 -1.93 8.18 -8.60
N LEU A 14 -2.33 7.14 -9.36
CA LEU A 14 -3.68 6.59 -9.31
C LEU A 14 -4.08 6.16 -7.89
N ALA A 15 -3.20 5.45 -7.18
CA ALA A 15 -3.44 5.02 -5.79
C ALA A 15 -3.72 6.21 -4.86
N SER A 16 -2.88 7.26 -4.92
CA SER A 16 -3.06 8.46 -4.10
C SER A 16 -4.35 9.21 -4.45
N LYS A 17 -4.69 9.34 -5.74
CA LYS A 17 -5.95 9.98 -6.17
C LYS A 17 -7.17 9.22 -5.68
N ARG A 18 -7.14 7.88 -5.76
CA ARG A 18 -8.22 7.03 -5.24
C ARG A 18 -8.37 7.15 -3.73
N LEU A 19 -7.25 7.13 -3.01
CA LEU A 19 -7.26 7.26 -1.56
C LEU A 19 -7.82 8.61 -1.11
N ILE A 20 -7.41 9.71 -1.75
CA ILE A 20 -7.93 11.06 -1.47
C ILE A 20 -9.43 11.12 -1.79
N ALA A 21 -9.86 10.55 -2.91
CA ALA A 21 -11.28 10.50 -3.28
C ALA A 21 -12.11 9.67 -2.30
N ALA A 22 -11.56 8.54 -1.83
CA ALA A 22 -12.21 7.71 -0.81
C ALA A 22 -12.27 8.41 0.55
N HIS A 23 -11.26 9.20 0.90
CA HIS A 23 -11.27 9.99 2.13
C HIS A 23 -12.40 11.04 2.10
N GLY A 24 -12.52 11.81 0.99
CA GLY A 24 -13.52 12.87 0.88
C GLY A 24 -13.43 13.86 2.03
N ASP A 25 -14.60 14.14 2.63
CA ASP A 25 -14.73 15.06 3.78
C ASP A 25 -14.84 14.31 5.12
N ARG A 26 -14.37 13.06 5.21
CA ARG A 26 -14.45 12.27 6.44
C ARG A 26 -13.55 12.84 7.53
N GLU A 27 -14.01 12.72 8.77
CA GLU A 27 -13.15 12.93 9.93
C GLU A 27 -12.19 11.77 10.12
N GLY A 28 -11.00 12.06 10.67
CA GLY A 28 -9.99 11.05 11.00
C GLY A 28 -9.05 10.74 9.84
N ALA A 29 -8.60 9.49 9.75
CA ALA A 29 -7.64 9.03 8.77
C ALA A 29 -8.24 8.01 7.81
N THR A 30 -7.69 7.95 6.60
CA THR A 30 -8.00 6.88 5.64
C THR A 30 -6.71 6.20 5.22
N VAL A 31 -6.70 4.88 5.26
CA VAL A 31 -5.55 4.05 4.89
C VAL A 31 -5.84 3.25 3.63
N GLY A 32 -4.84 3.14 2.77
CA GLY A 32 -4.91 2.30 1.59
C GLY A 32 -4.74 0.83 1.96
N LEU A 33 -5.59 0.00 1.40
CA LEU A 33 -5.61 -1.44 1.61
C LEU A 33 -5.40 -2.18 0.29
N MET A 34 -4.71 -3.31 0.36
CA MET A 34 -4.53 -4.23 -0.76
C MET A 34 -4.99 -5.62 -0.34
N GLU A 35 -5.75 -6.29 -1.20
CA GLU A 35 -6.05 -7.69 -0.98
C GLU A 35 -4.82 -8.54 -1.31
N VAL A 36 -4.43 -9.40 -0.37
CA VAL A 36 -3.27 -10.29 -0.49
C VAL A 36 -3.69 -11.77 -0.49
N SER A 37 -2.79 -12.66 -0.89
CA SER A 37 -3.04 -14.09 -0.76
C SER A 37 -3.08 -14.53 0.70
N GLU A 38 -3.69 -15.66 0.97
CA GLU A 38 -3.82 -16.22 2.32
C GLU A 38 -2.44 -16.40 2.99
N GLU A 39 -1.45 -16.88 2.24
CA GLU A 39 -0.10 -17.09 2.76
C GLU A 39 0.64 -15.77 3.01
N ALA A 40 0.29 -14.71 2.27
CA ALA A 40 0.96 -13.43 2.36
C ALA A 40 0.52 -12.60 3.59
N VAL A 41 -0.59 -12.95 4.26
CA VAL A 41 -1.07 -12.22 5.45
C VAL A 41 -0.01 -12.14 6.56
N GLN A 42 0.84 -13.16 6.66
CA GLN A 42 1.91 -13.23 7.68
C GLN A 42 3.02 -12.18 7.48
N ARG A 43 2.99 -11.43 6.38
CA ARG A 43 4.04 -10.44 6.04
C ARG A 43 3.62 -9.01 6.37
N TYR A 44 2.33 -8.77 6.60
CA TYR A 44 1.75 -7.43 6.65
C TYR A 44 0.86 -7.23 7.87
N GLY A 45 0.58 -5.98 8.20
CA GLY A 45 -0.53 -5.63 9.07
C GLY A 45 -1.86 -5.89 8.35
N ILE A 46 -2.71 -6.71 8.94
CA ILE A 46 -4.01 -7.11 8.38
C ILE A 46 -5.13 -6.46 9.18
N VAL A 47 -6.14 -5.96 8.49
CA VAL A 47 -7.25 -5.24 9.12
C VAL A 47 -8.59 -5.97 8.96
N ALA A 48 -9.49 -5.78 9.94
CA ALA A 48 -10.91 -6.08 9.78
C ALA A 48 -11.68 -4.81 9.51
N MET A 49 -12.71 -4.91 8.67
CA MET A 49 -13.56 -3.78 8.28
C MET A 49 -15.01 -4.02 8.75
N ASP A 50 -15.67 -2.94 9.17
CA ASP A 50 -17.12 -2.85 9.27
C ASP A 50 -17.59 -1.67 8.40
N GLY A 51 -18.19 -1.98 7.26
CA GLY A 51 -18.41 -1.01 6.21
C GLY A 51 -17.07 -0.45 5.68
N ASP A 52 -16.85 0.83 5.82
CA ASP A 52 -15.59 1.52 5.47
C ASP A 52 -14.69 1.83 6.69
N CYS A 53 -15.13 1.48 7.90
CA CYS A 53 -14.37 1.65 9.13
C CYS A 53 -13.48 0.44 9.39
N ILE A 54 -12.23 0.69 9.78
CA ILE A 54 -11.33 -0.34 10.32
C ILE A 54 -11.66 -0.52 11.80
N VAL A 55 -12.00 -1.76 12.18
CA VAL A 55 -12.42 -2.13 13.54
C VAL A 55 -11.41 -3.01 14.26
N ASP A 56 -10.47 -3.60 13.54
CA ASP A 56 -9.37 -4.38 14.12
C ASP A 56 -8.14 -4.34 13.22
N MET A 57 -6.96 -4.52 13.84
CA MET A 57 -5.68 -4.46 13.14
C MET A 57 -4.67 -5.37 13.84
N VAL A 58 -4.20 -6.39 13.13
CA VAL A 58 -3.25 -7.40 13.64
C VAL A 58 -1.97 -7.37 12.79
N GLU A 59 -0.83 -7.14 13.43
CA GLU A 59 0.48 -7.13 12.77
C GLU A 59 0.98 -8.55 12.54
N LYS A 60 1.23 -8.89 11.27
CA LYS A 60 1.80 -10.17 10.84
C LYS A 60 1.13 -11.40 11.49
N PRO A 61 -0.20 -11.52 11.41
CA PRO A 61 -0.91 -12.64 12.02
C PRO A 61 -0.50 -13.98 11.39
N SER A 62 -0.71 -15.08 12.09
CA SER A 62 -0.76 -16.37 11.42
C SER A 62 -1.98 -16.45 10.48
N VAL A 63 -1.98 -17.36 9.53
CA VAL A 63 -3.10 -17.53 8.59
C VAL A 63 -4.43 -17.75 9.32
N SER A 64 -4.40 -18.51 10.42
CA SER A 64 -5.61 -18.81 11.22
C SER A 64 -6.08 -17.64 12.10
N GLU A 65 -5.23 -16.66 12.37
CA GLU A 65 -5.53 -15.50 13.21
C GLU A 65 -5.82 -14.24 12.39
N ALA A 66 -5.55 -14.27 11.09
CA ALA A 66 -5.78 -13.14 10.21
C ALA A 66 -7.28 -12.80 10.14
N PRO A 67 -7.70 -11.57 10.52
CA PRO A 67 -9.11 -11.20 10.52
C PRO A 67 -9.70 -11.06 9.11
N SER A 68 -8.84 -10.91 8.11
CA SER A 68 -9.19 -10.80 6.69
C SER A 68 -7.95 -11.05 5.81
N ARG A 69 -8.04 -10.67 4.53
CA ARG A 69 -6.90 -10.60 3.60
C ARG A 69 -6.57 -9.18 3.17
N LEU A 70 -7.06 -8.17 3.89
CA LEU A 70 -6.83 -6.76 3.59
C LEU A 70 -5.58 -6.28 4.32
N ALA A 71 -4.50 -6.06 3.58
CA ALA A 71 -3.20 -5.62 4.09
C ALA A 71 -3.03 -4.11 3.99
N LEU A 72 -2.43 -3.51 5.01
CA LEU A 72 -2.00 -2.12 5.00
C LEU A 72 -0.88 -1.91 3.97
N CYS A 73 -1.07 -1.02 3.01
CA CYS A 73 -0.10 -0.82 1.91
C CYS A 73 0.80 0.41 2.08
N GLY A 74 0.85 1.00 3.27
CA GLY A 74 1.73 2.14 3.55
C GLY A 74 1.30 3.45 2.85
N ARG A 75 0.02 3.60 2.52
CA ARG A 75 -0.56 4.81 1.94
C ARG A 75 -1.65 5.36 2.83
N TYR A 76 -1.53 6.63 3.21
CA TYR A 76 -2.38 7.26 4.21
C TYR A 76 -2.85 8.63 3.75
N VAL A 77 -4.07 9.01 4.13
CA VAL A 77 -4.54 10.39 4.20
C VAL A 77 -4.80 10.65 5.67
N PHE A 78 -4.04 11.56 6.25
CA PHE A 78 -4.15 11.95 7.65
C PHE A 78 -4.87 13.29 7.78
N PRO A 79 -5.62 13.51 8.86
CA PRO A 79 -6.29 14.79 9.11
C PRO A 79 -5.27 15.90 9.40
N HIS A 80 -5.69 17.16 9.23
CA HIS A 80 -4.82 18.33 9.40
C HIS A 80 -4.25 18.48 10.83
N ASN A 81 -4.94 17.96 11.84
CA ASN A 81 -4.52 17.96 13.25
C ASN A 81 -3.62 16.77 13.64
N THR A 82 -3.04 16.08 12.66
CA THR A 82 -2.15 14.93 12.91
C THR A 82 -0.94 15.31 13.77
N LYS A 83 -0.42 16.54 13.59
CA LYS A 83 0.72 17.01 14.38
C LYS A 83 0.35 17.10 15.87
N GLU A 84 -0.78 17.70 16.17
CA GLU A 84 -1.29 17.83 17.54
C GLU A 84 -1.58 16.44 18.14
N ALA A 85 -2.09 15.52 17.33
CA ALA A 85 -2.31 14.14 17.77
C ALA A 85 -0.98 13.42 18.08
N LEU A 86 0.07 13.64 17.30
CA LEU A 86 1.41 13.10 17.56
C LEU A 86 2.01 13.67 18.84
N GLU A 87 1.87 14.96 19.12
CA GLU A 87 2.37 15.62 20.32
C GLU A 87 1.76 15.04 21.61
N THR A 88 0.60 14.39 21.52
CA THR A 88 -0.05 13.71 22.65
C THR A 88 0.32 12.22 22.79
N CYS A 89 1.05 11.65 21.81
CA CYS A 89 1.55 10.29 21.89
C CYS A 89 2.85 10.26 22.69
N SER A 90 2.90 9.45 23.75
CA SER A 90 4.12 9.29 24.53
C SER A 90 5.02 8.20 23.93
N TYR A 91 6.31 8.46 23.89
CA TYR A 91 7.30 7.48 23.48
C TYR A 91 7.35 6.29 24.45
N GLU A 92 7.04 6.53 25.73
CA GLU A 92 7.02 5.51 26.78
C GLU A 92 5.87 4.51 26.61
N GLU A 93 4.70 4.96 26.10
CA GLU A 93 3.54 4.11 25.88
C GLU A 93 3.60 3.33 24.56
N HIS A 94 4.23 3.90 23.54
CA HIS A 94 4.13 3.38 22.17
C HIS A 94 5.49 2.93 21.59
N GLY A 95 6.58 3.07 22.32
CA GLY A 95 7.93 2.81 21.84
C GLY A 95 8.33 3.81 20.76
N ASP A 96 8.57 3.37 19.54
CA ASP A 96 8.84 4.25 18.44
C ASP A 96 7.56 5.01 18.00
N LEU A 97 7.67 6.33 17.76
CA LEU A 97 6.55 7.17 17.28
C LEU A 97 6.20 6.83 15.83
N GLN A 98 5.64 5.66 15.64
CA GLN A 98 5.20 5.19 14.34
C GLN A 98 3.74 5.57 14.07
N SER A 99 3.38 5.62 12.79
CA SER A 99 2.00 5.89 12.35
C SER A 99 0.98 4.91 12.92
N ILE A 100 1.42 3.72 13.37
CA ILE A 100 0.55 2.70 13.94
C ILE A 100 -0.14 3.16 15.24
N ALA A 101 0.54 3.93 16.10
CA ALA A 101 -0.04 4.46 17.33
C ALA A 101 -1.21 5.42 17.03
N LEU A 102 -1.03 6.29 16.03
CA LEU A 102 -2.10 7.18 15.56
C LEU A 102 -3.26 6.42 14.93
N GLN A 103 -2.96 5.41 14.13
CA GLN A 103 -3.99 4.59 13.50
C GLN A 103 -4.84 3.87 14.56
N LYS A 104 -4.24 3.26 15.57
CA LYS A 104 -4.96 2.64 16.69
C LYS A 104 -5.85 3.64 17.42
N ARG A 105 -5.35 4.83 17.72
CA ARG A 105 -6.14 5.88 18.35
C ARG A 105 -7.36 6.26 17.52
N TRP A 106 -7.21 6.48 16.21
CA TRP A 106 -8.35 6.78 15.35
C TRP A 106 -9.28 5.60 15.18
N MET A 107 -8.77 4.38 15.16
CA MET A 107 -9.59 3.16 15.15
C MET A 107 -10.47 3.07 16.41
N ASP A 108 -9.90 3.29 17.61
CA ASP A 108 -10.63 3.30 18.88
C ASP A 108 -11.71 4.39 18.94
N GLN A 109 -11.53 5.47 18.21
CA GLN A 109 -12.50 6.57 18.07
C GLN A 109 -13.53 6.33 16.96
N GLY A 110 -13.41 5.28 16.18
CA GLY A 110 -14.25 5.03 14.99
C GLY A 110 -13.93 5.94 13.81
N HIS A 111 -12.74 6.55 13.78
CA HIS A 111 -12.30 7.53 12.78
C HIS A 111 -11.13 7.01 11.91
N LEU A 112 -10.91 5.70 11.86
CA LEU A 112 -9.97 5.07 10.95
C LEU A 112 -10.74 4.37 9.83
N HIS A 113 -10.56 4.85 8.60
CA HIS A 113 -11.24 4.31 7.42
C HIS A 113 -10.27 3.54 6.53
N GLY A 114 -10.77 2.50 5.86
CA GLY A 114 -10.04 1.71 4.89
C GLY A 114 -10.53 1.98 3.46
N ALA A 115 -9.61 2.07 2.51
CA ALA A 115 -9.93 2.13 1.10
C ALA A 115 -9.17 1.06 0.33
N VAL A 116 -9.89 0.08 -0.22
CA VAL A 116 -9.27 -0.96 -1.06
C VAL A 116 -8.86 -0.33 -2.38
N LEU A 117 -7.57 -0.47 -2.72
CA LEU A 117 -6.96 0.14 -3.90
C LEU A 117 -6.96 -0.86 -5.07
N ASP A 118 -8.15 -1.21 -5.56
CA ASP A 118 -8.32 -2.14 -6.67
C ASP A 118 -7.62 -1.66 -7.95
N ASN A 119 -7.18 -2.61 -8.78
CA ASN A 119 -6.51 -2.33 -10.06
C ASN A 119 -5.31 -1.38 -9.94
N THR A 120 -4.63 -1.42 -8.80
CA THR A 120 -3.33 -0.76 -8.62
C THR A 120 -2.25 -1.82 -8.43
N GLN A 121 -1.06 -1.55 -8.98
CA GLN A 121 0.09 -2.41 -8.74
C GLN A 121 0.78 -1.97 -7.45
N TRP A 122 0.91 -2.88 -6.52
CA TRP A 122 1.66 -2.67 -5.28
C TRP A 122 2.99 -3.43 -5.32
N TYR A 123 4.05 -2.74 -4.92
CA TYR A 123 5.38 -3.32 -4.74
C TYR A 123 5.82 -3.08 -3.30
N ASP A 124 6.13 -4.15 -2.60
CA ASP A 124 6.73 -4.08 -1.27
C ASP A 124 8.22 -3.75 -1.41
N SER A 125 8.58 -2.49 -1.18
CA SER A 125 9.97 -2.03 -1.27
C SER A 125 10.87 -2.53 -0.13
N GLY A 126 10.32 -3.19 0.88
CA GLY A 126 11.08 -3.91 1.91
C GLY A 126 11.69 -5.23 1.41
N SER A 127 11.23 -5.75 0.27
CA SER A 127 11.80 -6.91 -0.40
C SER A 127 12.70 -6.48 -1.56
N PRO A 128 13.99 -6.90 -1.61
CA PRO A 128 14.89 -6.57 -2.72
C PRO A 128 14.35 -7.00 -4.09
N GLU A 129 13.69 -8.14 -4.16
CA GLU A 129 13.10 -8.66 -5.40
C GLU A 129 11.99 -7.73 -5.92
N THR A 130 11.00 -7.43 -5.10
CA THR A 130 9.88 -6.57 -5.51
C THR A 130 10.29 -5.12 -5.73
N TRP A 131 11.32 -4.65 -5.03
CA TRP A 131 11.95 -3.36 -5.31
C TRP A 131 12.56 -3.31 -6.72
N LEU A 132 13.31 -4.35 -7.13
CA LEU A 132 13.86 -4.44 -8.49
C LEU A 132 12.76 -4.57 -9.55
N GLN A 133 11.72 -5.37 -9.29
CA GLN A 133 10.56 -5.48 -10.17
C GLN A 133 9.89 -4.12 -10.37
N ALA A 134 9.73 -3.34 -9.30
CA ALA A 134 9.19 -1.98 -9.39
C ALA A 134 10.02 -1.07 -10.31
N GLN A 135 11.36 -1.12 -10.20
CA GLN A 135 12.24 -0.31 -11.07
C GLN A 135 12.05 -0.67 -12.54
N VAL A 136 12.04 -1.97 -12.85
CA VAL A 136 11.84 -2.46 -14.23
C VAL A 136 10.48 -2.05 -14.77
N ASP A 137 9.41 -2.32 -14.03
CA ASP A 137 8.05 -2.02 -14.46
C ASP A 137 7.81 -0.51 -14.64
N HIS A 138 8.33 0.31 -13.74
CA HIS A 138 8.24 1.76 -13.88
C HIS A 138 9.04 2.28 -15.08
N ALA A 139 10.22 1.74 -15.36
CA ALA A 139 11.00 2.12 -16.53
C ALA A 139 10.29 1.73 -17.83
N LEU A 140 9.74 0.50 -17.92
CA LEU A 140 9.02 0.01 -19.09
C LEU A 140 7.76 0.82 -19.43
N ARG A 141 7.07 1.35 -18.40
CA ARG A 141 5.85 2.15 -18.57
C ARG A 141 6.10 3.59 -19.02
N ARG A 142 7.33 4.07 -18.95
CA ARG A 142 7.66 5.44 -19.36
C ARG A 142 7.73 5.55 -20.89
N PRO A 143 6.99 6.49 -21.50
CA PRO A 143 7.03 6.67 -22.95
C PRO A 143 8.40 7.05 -23.52
N ASP A 144 9.20 7.79 -22.72
CA ASP A 144 10.53 8.28 -23.08
C ASP A 144 11.66 7.24 -22.91
N LEU A 145 11.48 6.25 -22.03
CA LEU A 145 12.49 5.25 -21.70
C LEU A 145 12.10 3.84 -22.13
N GLY A 146 10.83 3.51 -22.01
CA GLY A 146 10.31 2.13 -22.11
C GLY A 146 10.76 1.39 -23.35
N PRO A 147 10.63 1.93 -24.57
CA PRO A 147 11.01 1.22 -25.78
C PRO A 147 12.49 0.84 -25.83
N ALA A 148 13.38 1.79 -25.51
CA ALA A 148 14.83 1.54 -25.49
C ALA A 148 15.23 0.57 -24.37
N PHE A 149 14.59 0.70 -23.20
CA PHE A 149 14.85 -0.16 -22.05
C PHE A 149 14.36 -1.59 -22.28
N ALA A 150 13.21 -1.78 -22.90
CA ALA A 150 12.70 -3.11 -23.27
C ALA A 150 13.67 -3.84 -24.21
N HIS A 151 14.16 -3.15 -25.26
CA HIS A 151 15.13 -3.72 -26.19
C HIS A 151 16.44 -4.12 -25.49
N TRP A 152 16.94 -3.27 -24.60
CA TRP A 152 18.11 -3.57 -23.80
C TRP A 152 17.91 -4.79 -22.89
N LEU A 153 16.74 -4.91 -22.21
CA LEU A 153 16.41 -6.07 -21.37
C LEU A 153 16.37 -7.36 -22.18
N GLU A 154 15.77 -7.36 -23.38
CA GLU A 154 15.73 -8.53 -24.25
C GLU A 154 17.15 -9.03 -24.59
N GLN A 155 18.04 -8.10 -24.93
CA GLN A 155 19.45 -8.46 -25.22
C GLN A 155 20.10 -9.07 -23.99
N ARG A 156 19.95 -8.46 -22.79
CA ARG A 156 20.52 -8.97 -21.55
C ARG A 156 20.00 -10.35 -21.17
N LEU A 157 18.72 -10.59 -21.33
CA LEU A 157 18.12 -11.91 -21.04
C LEU A 157 18.62 -12.99 -22.01
N ASN A 158 18.92 -12.65 -23.27
CA ASN A 158 19.50 -13.56 -24.24
C ASN A 158 20.96 -13.87 -23.91
N ASP A 159 21.74 -12.89 -23.45
CA ASP A 159 23.12 -13.06 -23.02
C ASP A 159 23.25 -13.90 -21.73
N TYR A 160 22.19 -13.98 -20.92
CA TYR A 160 22.18 -14.68 -19.64
C TYR A 160 21.79 -16.17 -19.76
N ARG A 161 21.22 -16.58 -20.90
CA ARG A 161 20.81 -17.96 -21.19
C ARG A 161 21.96 -18.77 -21.82
#